data_cbe058fbcc4131faef5eb389198a50ce
#
_entry.id   cbe058fbcc4131faef5eb389198a50ce
#
_cell.length_a   1.000
_cell.length_b   1.000
_cell.length_c   1.000
_cell.angle_alpha   90.00
_cell.angle_beta   90.00
_cell.angle_gamma   90.00
#
_symmetry.space_group_name_H-M   'P 1'
#
loop_
_entity.id
_entity.type
_entity.pdbx_description
1 polymer ?
#
loop_
_entity_poly.entity_id
_entity_poly.type
_entity_poly.pdbx_seq_one_letter_code
_entity_poly.pdbx_strand_id
1 'polypeptide(L)'
;MIKLNRPTYLVPFFRALAVGVFALPMQLQAQAPSVQTMTVQKQEPLALSLEEAVRLALEKSPTLQASLLGIDAARYEELKNRGSLLPKVNLTGSYAYMLKKQKVYFGDIGSSPMGSFLDDGIEMGQTHSLQGGVVAGMPLVAPQLWASLKLNKEAVALAEEKALGSKIDLIAEVKKAYMAVLLAQESQRVLEGNYANAEANYKNISDKYQQGLVAEYDKLRMETQMKNVLPNVVAARTAVQLAEAKLKVVMGLPLETPISVTERLSDYKNHVYQHLPQEATTSLRDNSTLRQLDRQGRQLDAALHAKRMAYLPTLSLNFNYQYSFAANRFRLDERKRWSPFSTIGVSLDVPIYNGGARGNDVRATEVQIRQLAAQRIATERQLQLGLMNSTREQKNALEQFVSAQDAVTTAERGRSIAEVRYKSGAGTLLELNDAETALLQARLNYSQAIYNYMVAVYALEALQGEGLPNEAK
;
A
#
# COMPACT_ATOMS: atom_id res chain seq x y z
N MET A 1 -66.63 -18.07 -3.53
CA MET A 1 -66.21 -19.47 -3.75
C MET A 1 -65.05 -19.48 -4.73
N ILE A 2 -63.84 -19.45 -4.27
CA ILE A 2 -62.64 -19.62 -5.10
C ILE A 2 -61.88 -20.79 -4.51
N LYS A 3 -61.85 -21.90 -5.29
CA LYS A 3 -61.12 -23.13 -4.95
C LYS A 3 -59.64 -22.86 -5.06
N LEU A 4 -58.92 -22.84 -3.94
CA LEU A 4 -57.46 -22.86 -3.89
C LEU A 4 -56.96 -24.30 -4.12
N ASN A 5 -56.38 -24.51 -5.28
CA ASN A 5 -55.70 -25.72 -5.67
C ASN A 5 -54.39 -25.85 -4.87
N ARG A 6 -54.20 -26.93 -4.12
CA ARG A 6 -52.98 -27.21 -3.33
C ARG A 6 -51.89 -27.69 -4.26
N PRO A 7 -50.70 -27.09 -4.31
CA PRO A 7 -49.56 -27.69 -5.00
C PRO A 7 -48.93 -28.79 -4.13
N THR A 8 -49.04 -30.01 -4.58
CA THR A 8 -48.45 -31.27 -4.06
C THR A 8 -46.99 -31.45 -4.51
N TYR A 9 -46.11 -30.46 -4.30
CA TYR A 9 -44.71 -30.63 -4.69
C TYR A 9 -43.77 -30.10 -3.59
N LEU A 10 -43.67 -30.84 -2.46
CA LEU A 10 -42.64 -30.53 -1.44
C LEU A 10 -42.24 -31.79 -0.65
N VAL A 11 -42.03 -32.93 -1.33
CA VAL A 11 -41.48 -34.12 -0.66
C VAL A 11 -40.55 -34.91 -1.64
N PRO A 12 -39.46 -34.33 -2.11
CA PRO A 12 -38.28 -35.16 -2.37
C PRO A 12 -36.94 -34.61 -1.87
N PHE A 13 -36.86 -33.60 -0.98
CA PHE A 13 -35.56 -32.98 -0.61
C PHE A 13 -34.82 -33.70 0.53
N PHE A 14 -35.37 -34.70 1.20
CA PHE A 14 -34.73 -35.40 2.33
C PHE A 14 -34.15 -36.78 2.00
N ARG A 15 -34.03 -37.17 0.74
CA ARG A 15 -33.46 -38.46 0.38
C ARG A 15 -32.03 -38.48 -0.15
N ALA A 16 -31.33 -37.36 -0.15
CA ALA A 16 -30.00 -37.24 -0.76
C ALA A 16 -28.91 -36.68 0.18
N LEU A 17 -28.83 -37.17 1.41
CA LEU A 17 -27.66 -36.99 2.27
C LEU A 17 -27.23 -38.34 2.84
N ALA A 18 -27.09 -39.36 1.96
CA ALA A 18 -26.30 -40.53 2.26
C ALA A 18 -24.90 -40.30 1.69
N VAL A 19 -23.94 -40.24 2.61
CA VAL A 19 -22.51 -40.13 2.39
C VAL A 19 -22.03 -41.11 1.33
N GLY A 20 -21.80 -40.63 0.12
CA GLY A 20 -21.07 -41.33 -0.92
C GLY A 20 -19.66 -40.78 -0.98
N VAL A 21 -18.74 -41.38 -0.24
CA VAL A 21 -17.30 -41.20 -0.48
C VAL A 21 -16.99 -41.94 -1.80
N PHE A 22 -17.07 -41.23 -2.92
CA PHE A 22 -16.53 -41.71 -4.19
C PHE A 22 -15.02 -41.44 -4.19
N ALA A 23 -14.25 -42.47 -3.93
CA ALA A 23 -12.82 -42.50 -4.26
C ALA A 23 -12.70 -42.58 -5.80
N LEU A 24 -12.45 -41.46 -6.45
CA LEU A 24 -11.99 -41.40 -7.83
C LEU A 24 -10.49 -41.80 -7.84
N PRO A 25 -10.09 -42.79 -8.62
CA PRO A 25 -8.69 -43.08 -8.85
C PRO A 25 -8.10 -41.94 -9.69
N MET A 26 -7.32 -41.08 -9.07
CA MET A 26 -6.50 -40.08 -9.73
C MET A 26 -5.36 -40.82 -10.46
N GLN A 27 -5.53 -41.08 -11.76
CA GLN A 27 -4.40 -41.47 -12.60
C GLN A 27 -3.47 -40.23 -12.74
N LEU A 28 -2.39 -40.22 -11.96
CA LEU A 28 -1.27 -39.32 -12.17
C LEU A 28 -0.56 -39.78 -13.47
N GLN A 29 -0.91 -39.20 -14.60
CA GLN A 29 -0.03 -39.17 -15.75
C GLN A 29 1.08 -38.15 -15.43
N ALA A 30 2.25 -38.66 -15.10
CA ALA A 30 3.47 -37.87 -15.04
C ALA A 30 3.85 -37.45 -16.46
N GLN A 31 3.36 -36.26 -16.89
CA GLN A 31 3.95 -35.56 -18.01
C GLN A 31 5.28 -34.94 -17.50
N ALA A 32 6.38 -35.48 -18.00
CA ALA A 32 7.68 -34.86 -17.84
C ALA A 32 7.60 -33.39 -18.35
N PRO A 33 8.08 -32.39 -17.58
CA PRO A 33 8.14 -31.04 -18.08
C PRO A 33 9.10 -31.00 -19.26
N SER A 34 8.56 -30.76 -20.47
CA SER A 34 9.37 -30.37 -21.60
C SER A 34 10.09 -29.07 -21.22
N VAL A 35 11.40 -29.14 -21.07
CA VAL A 35 12.28 -27.97 -20.97
C VAL A 35 12.13 -27.22 -22.28
N GLN A 36 11.17 -26.29 -22.33
CA GLN A 36 11.16 -25.27 -23.37
C GLN A 36 12.37 -24.39 -23.10
N THR A 37 13.38 -24.54 -23.94
CA THR A 37 14.48 -23.60 -24.07
C THR A 37 13.84 -22.25 -24.36
N MET A 38 13.71 -21.40 -23.32
CA MET A 38 13.33 -20.00 -23.50
C MET A 38 14.41 -19.36 -24.34
N THR A 39 14.16 -19.20 -25.63
CA THR A 39 14.88 -18.27 -26.47
C THR A 39 14.72 -16.90 -25.81
N VAL A 40 15.77 -16.40 -25.20
CA VAL A 40 15.87 -15.01 -24.71
C VAL A 40 15.72 -14.13 -25.95
N GLN A 41 14.51 -13.75 -26.27
CA GLN A 41 14.25 -12.66 -27.20
C GLN A 41 14.92 -11.44 -26.55
N LYS A 42 15.92 -10.90 -27.24
CA LYS A 42 16.57 -9.64 -26.88
C LYS A 42 15.50 -8.56 -26.99
N GLN A 43 14.78 -8.32 -25.86
CA GLN A 43 13.78 -7.26 -25.78
C GLN A 43 14.51 -5.94 -26.05
N GLU A 44 14.00 -5.15 -26.98
CA GLU A 44 14.48 -3.79 -27.16
C GLU A 44 14.33 -3.02 -25.84
N PRO A 45 15.34 -2.22 -25.44
CA PRO A 45 15.27 -1.47 -24.22
C PRO A 45 14.08 -0.49 -24.28
N LEU A 46 13.27 -0.50 -23.23
CA LEU A 46 12.15 0.40 -23.09
C LEU A 46 12.69 1.83 -22.94
N ALA A 47 12.44 2.67 -23.96
CA ALA A 47 12.80 4.09 -23.92
C ALA A 47 11.88 4.81 -22.92
N LEU A 48 12.47 5.54 -21.98
CA LEU A 48 11.73 6.20 -20.88
C LEU A 48 12.12 7.67 -20.82
N SER A 49 11.15 8.56 -21.00
CA SER A 49 11.17 9.94 -20.51
C SER A 49 10.68 10.00 -19.05
N LEU A 50 10.87 11.13 -18.36
CA LEU A 50 10.37 11.30 -17.00
C LEU A 50 8.85 11.11 -16.92
N GLU A 51 8.11 11.67 -17.88
CA GLU A 51 6.64 11.55 -17.93
C GLU A 51 6.19 10.11 -18.15
N GLU A 52 6.85 9.39 -19.06
CA GLU A 52 6.56 7.97 -19.31
C GLU A 52 6.88 7.09 -18.10
N ALA A 53 7.97 7.37 -17.39
CA ALA A 53 8.34 6.66 -16.16
C ALA A 53 7.27 6.86 -15.07
N VAL A 54 6.77 8.08 -14.89
CA VAL A 54 5.68 8.39 -13.95
C VAL A 54 4.40 7.68 -14.37
N ARG A 55 4.00 7.76 -15.65
CA ARG A 55 2.79 7.11 -16.16
C ARG A 55 2.84 5.59 -15.94
N LEU A 56 3.97 4.98 -16.26
CA LEU A 56 4.16 3.54 -16.11
C LEU A 56 4.14 3.10 -14.64
N ALA A 57 4.73 3.92 -13.75
CA ALA A 57 4.67 3.67 -12.31
C ALA A 57 3.25 3.74 -11.77
N LEU A 58 2.45 4.72 -12.20
CA LEU A 58 1.04 4.84 -11.82
C LEU A 58 0.20 3.64 -12.28
N GLU A 59 0.57 3.01 -13.38
CA GLU A 59 -0.11 1.83 -13.92
C GLU A 59 0.34 0.53 -13.26
N LYS A 60 1.65 0.37 -13.01
CA LYS A 60 2.25 -0.93 -12.65
C LYS A 60 2.74 -1.04 -11.21
N SER A 61 2.85 0.06 -10.45
CA SER A 61 3.38 0.02 -9.10
C SER A 61 2.52 -0.84 -8.15
N PRO A 62 3.08 -1.90 -7.54
CA PRO A 62 2.34 -2.74 -6.59
C PRO A 62 1.92 -1.97 -5.32
N THR A 63 2.70 -0.98 -4.90
CA THR A 63 2.40 -0.16 -3.72
C THR A 63 1.16 0.69 -3.94
N LEU A 64 1.01 1.31 -5.11
CA LEU A 64 -0.17 2.06 -5.47
C LEU A 64 -1.38 1.13 -5.67
N GLN A 65 -1.21 -0.01 -6.33
CA GLN A 65 -2.26 -1.01 -6.48
C GLN A 65 -2.79 -1.50 -5.12
N ALA A 66 -1.90 -1.76 -4.15
CA ALA A 66 -2.30 -2.12 -2.80
C ALA A 66 -3.13 -1.01 -2.11
N SER A 67 -2.78 0.26 -2.31
CA SER A 67 -3.53 1.40 -1.78
C SER A 67 -4.90 1.54 -2.44
N LEU A 68 -5.01 1.31 -3.74
CA LEU A 68 -6.28 1.33 -4.48
C LEU A 68 -7.20 0.18 -4.05
N LEU A 69 -6.67 -1.03 -3.89
CA LEU A 69 -7.40 -2.18 -3.34
C LEU A 69 -7.89 -1.91 -1.90
N GLY A 70 -7.19 -1.07 -1.15
CA GLY A 70 -7.63 -0.58 0.15
C GLY A 70 -8.94 0.20 0.09
N ILE A 71 -9.21 0.92 -1.00
CA ILE A 71 -10.50 1.60 -1.24
C ILE A 71 -11.60 0.55 -1.44
N ASP A 72 -11.35 -0.45 -2.27
CA ASP A 72 -12.33 -1.51 -2.52
C ASP A 72 -12.65 -2.30 -1.25
N ALA A 73 -11.62 -2.60 -0.44
CA ALA A 73 -11.81 -3.23 0.86
C ALA A 73 -12.72 -2.39 1.78
N ALA A 74 -12.51 -1.07 1.84
CA ALA A 74 -13.34 -0.17 2.63
C ALA A 74 -14.79 -0.10 2.08
N ARG A 75 -14.97 -0.13 0.75
CA ARG A 75 -16.29 -0.18 0.09
C ARG A 75 -17.04 -1.48 0.40
N TYR A 76 -16.35 -2.63 0.35
CA TYR A 76 -16.97 -3.90 0.72
C TYR A 76 -17.36 -3.97 2.20
N GLU A 77 -16.58 -3.36 3.11
CA GLU A 77 -16.98 -3.21 4.51
C GLU A 77 -18.22 -2.30 4.67
N GLU A 78 -18.32 -1.22 3.89
CA GLU A 78 -19.54 -0.40 3.86
C GLU A 78 -20.73 -1.21 3.37
N LEU A 79 -20.62 -1.97 2.29
CA LEU A 79 -21.68 -2.82 1.75
C LEU A 79 -22.09 -3.93 2.74
N LYS A 80 -21.11 -4.57 3.41
CA LYS A 80 -21.36 -5.56 4.47
C LYS A 80 -22.17 -4.96 5.61
N ASN A 81 -21.84 -3.75 6.05
CA ASN A 81 -22.57 -3.06 7.10
C ASN A 81 -23.99 -2.63 6.64
N ARG A 82 -24.18 -2.23 5.40
CA ARG A 82 -25.51 -2.04 4.79
C ARG A 82 -26.30 -3.35 4.76
N GLY A 83 -25.65 -4.45 4.42
CA GLY A 83 -26.25 -5.79 4.45
C GLY A 83 -26.72 -6.21 5.83
N SER A 84 -26.19 -5.63 6.91
CA SER A 84 -26.64 -5.89 8.27
C SER A 84 -28.06 -5.32 8.58
N LEU A 85 -28.57 -4.43 7.73
CA LEU A 85 -29.94 -3.91 7.79
C LEU A 85 -30.94 -4.77 7.00
N LEU A 86 -30.45 -5.70 6.20
CA LEU A 86 -31.28 -6.59 5.37
C LEU A 86 -31.68 -7.86 6.15
N PRO A 87 -32.74 -8.56 5.73
CA PRO A 87 -33.12 -9.84 6.32
C PRO A 87 -31.97 -10.85 6.23
N LYS A 88 -31.62 -11.45 7.36
CA LYS A 88 -30.68 -12.59 7.44
C LYS A 88 -31.48 -13.87 7.53
N VAL A 89 -31.24 -14.81 6.65
CA VAL A 89 -31.93 -16.11 6.61
C VAL A 89 -30.89 -17.20 6.85
N ASN A 90 -31.13 -18.01 7.87
CA ASN A 90 -30.24 -19.11 8.25
C ASN A 90 -31.01 -20.43 8.28
N LEU A 91 -30.39 -21.49 7.79
CA LEU A 91 -30.83 -22.86 8.05
C LEU A 91 -30.11 -23.36 9.30
N THR A 92 -30.89 -23.79 10.29
CA THR A 92 -30.33 -24.31 11.55
C THR A 92 -30.75 -25.76 11.73
N GLY A 93 -29.86 -26.57 12.29
CA GLY A 93 -30.13 -27.95 12.65
C GLY A 93 -29.42 -28.30 13.94
N SER A 94 -30.11 -28.99 14.85
CA SER A 94 -29.54 -29.49 16.09
C SER A 94 -30.06 -30.88 16.41
N TYR A 95 -29.19 -31.71 16.97
CA TYR A 95 -29.51 -32.99 17.54
C TYR A 95 -29.01 -33.01 18.98
N ALA A 96 -29.89 -33.41 19.90
CA ALA A 96 -29.51 -33.60 21.29
C ALA A 96 -29.93 -35.01 21.74
N TYR A 97 -28.98 -35.68 22.40
CA TYR A 97 -29.22 -36.93 23.11
C TYR A 97 -29.22 -36.67 24.62
N MET A 98 -30.36 -36.95 25.26
CA MET A 98 -30.55 -36.72 26.69
C MET A 98 -30.01 -37.93 27.45
N LEU A 99 -28.84 -37.81 28.08
CA LEU A 99 -28.20 -38.87 28.88
C LEU A 99 -28.99 -39.25 30.09
N LYS A 100 -29.62 -38.25 30.74
CA LYS A 100 -30.48 -38.44 31.91
C LYS A 100 -31.67 -37.50 31.78
N LYS A 101 -32.89 -38.02 31.88
CA LYS A 101 -34.09 -37.22 31.79
C LYS A 101 -34.30 -36.40 33.07
N GLN A 102 -34.85 -35.20 32.91
CA GLN A 102 -35.22 -34.37 34.02
C GLN A 102 -36.45 -34.94 34.70
N LYS A 103 -36.38 -35.10 36.04
CA LYS A 103 -37.55 -35.42 36.87
C LYS A 103 -38.18 -34.14 37.33
N VAL A 104 -39.51 -34.03 37.15
CA VAL A 104 -40.30 -32.92 37.66
C VAL A 104 -41.11 -33.46 38.83
N TYR A 105 -40.96 -32.83 39.96
CA TYR A 105 -41.68 -33.17 41.19
C TYR A 105 -42.87 -32.20 41.34
N PHE A 106 -44.04 -32.76 41.53
CA PHE A 106 -45.29 -31.97 41.67
C PHE A 106 -45.65 -31.95 43.15
N GLY A 107 -45.14 -31.15 43.97
CA GLY A 107 -45.42 -30.94 45.40
C GLY A 107 -46.38 -31.91 46.10
N ASP A 108 -46.48 -31.87 47.41
CA ASP A 108 -47.27 -32.81 48.19
C ASP A 108 -48.81 -32.70 47.88
N ILE A 109 -49.28 -33.64 47.00
CA ILE A 109 -50.69 -33.69 46.58
C ILE A 109 -51.52 -34.69 47.49
N GLY A 110 -51.16 -34.77 48.76
CA GLY A 110 -51.96 -35.55 49.76
C GLY A 110 -51.97 -37.08 49.53
N SER A 111 -52.47 -37.81 50.48
CA SER A 111 -52.49 -39.29 50.59
C SER A 111 -53.47 -39.97 49.61
N SER A 112 -53.54 -39.56 48.32
CA SER A 112 -54.28 -40.28 47.33
C SER A 112 -53.35 -41.25 46.54
N PRO A 113 -53.92 -42.35 45.95
CA PRO A 113 -53.12 -43.29 45.13
C PRO A 113 -52.40 -42.64 43.96
N MET A 114 -52.83 -41.44 43.53
CA MET A 114 -52.20 -40.60 42.53
C MET A 114 -50.98 -39.81 43.09
N GLY A 115 -51.01 -39.47 44.43
CA GLY A 115 -49.92 -38.73 45.07
C GLY A 115 -48.66 -39.54 45.22
N SER A 116 -48.71 -40.83 45.53
CA SER A 116 -47.52 -41.71 45.62
C SER A 116 -46.81 -41.92 44.26
N PHE A 117 -47.58 -41.82 43.16
CA PHE A 117 -47.02 -41.91 41.79
C PHE A 117 -46.30 -40.60 41.37
N LEU A 118 -46.65 -39.49 41.96
CA LEU A 118 -46.10 -38.16 41.69
C LEU A 118 -44.92 -37.82 42.61
N ASP A 119 -44.79 -38.46 43.77
CA ASP A 119 -43.68 -38.28 44.73
C ASP A 119 -42.32 -38.73 44.15
N ASP A 120 -42.30 -39.76 43.30
CA ASP A 120 -41.11 -40.24 42.66
C ASP A 120 -40.67 -39.32 41.50
N GLY A 121 -41.45 -38.30 41.18
CA GLY A 121 -41.22 -37.37 40.06
C GLY A 121 -41.44 -38.02 38.70
N ILE A 122 -42.08 -37.27 37.80
CA ILE A 122 -42.33 -37.70 36.42
C ILE A 122 -41.11 -37.34 35.53
N GLU A 123 -40.54 -38.34 34.88
CA GLU A 123 -39.49 -38.11 33.86
C GLU A 123 -40.06 -37.35 32.68
N MET A 124 -39.59 -36.11 32.47
CA MET A 124 -39.97 -35.28 31.34
C MET A 124 -38.89 -35.22 30.29
N GLY A 125 -39.28 -35.15 29.04
CA GLY A 125 -38.39 -35.09 27.87
C GLY A 125 -38.24 -36.43 27.15
N GLN A 126 -37.68 -36.36 25.97
CA GLN A 126 -37.39 -37.50 25.09
C GLN A 126 -35.88 -37.71 24.96
N THR A 127 -35.48 -38.97 24.88
CA THR A 127 -34.03 -39.33 24.77
C THR A 127 -33.35 -38.74 23.55
N HIS A 128 -34.06 -38.67 22.46
CA HIS A 128 -33.57 -38.11 21.17
C HIS A 128 -34.41 -36.89 20.82
N SER A 129 -33.82 -35.76 20.58
CA SER A 129 -34.44 -34.59 20.00
C SER A 129 -33.66 -34.08 18.80
N LEU A 130 -34.35 -33.90 17.68
CA LEU A 130 -33.83 -33.32 16.46
C LEU A 130 -34.67 -32.11 16.11
N GLN A 131 -33.99 -31.00 15.82
CA GLN A 131 -34.67 -29.77 15.36
C GLN A 131 -33.94 -29.28 14.10
N GLY A 132 -34.73 -28.89 13.12
CA GLY A 132 -34.18 -28.30 11.88
C GLY A 132 -35.18 -27.34 11.28
N GLY A 133 -34.67 -26.22 10.76
CA GLY A 133 -35.57 -25.22 10.18
C GLY A 133 -34.89 -23.97 9.70
N VAL A 134 -35.70 -23.04 9.21
CA VAL A 134 -35.29 -21.74 8.72
C VAL A 134 -35.61 -20.67 9.76
N VAL A 135 -34.58 -19.88 10.10
CA VAL A 135 -34.72 -18.72 10.98
C VAL A 135 -34.35 -17.47 10.17
N ALA A 136 -35.25 -16.48 10.16
CA ALA A 136 -34.96 -15.21 9.50
C ALA A 136 -35.13 -14.07 10.54
N GLY A 137 -34.23 -13.09 10.46
CA GLY A 137 -34.31 -11.90 11.32
C GLY A 137 -33.91 -10.64 10.55
N MET A 138 -34.55 -9.54 10.85
CA MET A 138 -34.29 -8.24 10.24
C MET A 138 -34.45 -7.13 11.30
N PRO A 139 -33.46 -6.21 11.45
CA PRO A 139 -33.62 -5.03 12.26
C PRO A 139 -34.61 -4.05 11.58
N LEU A 140 -35.68 -3.67 12.27
CA LEU A 140 -36.65 -2.67 11.82
C LEU A 140 -36.23 -1.27 12.24
N VAL A 141 -35.76 -1.13 13.51
CA VAL A 141 -35.23 0.10 14.07
C VAL A 141 -33.89 -0.24 14.72
N ALA A 142 -32.82 0.29 14.16
CA ALA A 142 -31.45 0.02 14.63
C ALA A 142 -30.58 1.30 14.56
N PRO A 143 -30.76 2.24 15.48
CA PRO A 143 -30.13 3.56 15.43
C PRO A 143 -28.60 3.49 15.37
N GLN A 144 -28.00 2.55 16.11
CA GLN A 144 -26.56 2.33 16.08
C GLN A 144 -26.06 1.85 14.70
N LEU A 145 -26.80 0.92 14.05
CA LEU A 145 -26.44 0.44 12.72
C LEU A 145 -26.59 1.55 11.67
N TRP A 146 -27.65 2.37 11.76
CA TRP A 146 -27.80 3.52 10.85
C TRP A 146 -26.69 4.54 11.01
N ALA A 147 -26.30 4.85 12.24
CA ALA A 147 -25.18 5.75 12.52
C ALA A 147 -23.85 5.17 12.03
N SER A 148 -23.66 3.85 12.09
CA SER A 148 -22.45 3.19 11.60
C SER A 148 -22.29 3.27 10.08
N LEU A 149 -23.37 3.48 9.32
CA LEU A 149 -23.26 3.73 7.86
C LEU A 149 -22.47 5.01 7.55
N LYS A 150 -22.65 6.06 8.39
CA LYS A 150 -21.85 7.30 8.25
C LYS A 150 -20.37 7.05 8.57
N LEU A 151 -20.09 6.28 9.63
CA LEU A 151 -18.74 5.86 9.98
C LEU A 151 -18.04 5.15 8.81
N ASN A 152 -18.73 4.23 8.14
CA ASN A 152 -18.18 3.48 7.00
C ASN A 152 -17.95 4.37 5.77
N LYS A 153 -18.83 5.35 5.52
CA LYS A 153 -18.59 6.34 4.44
C LYS A 153 -17.33 7.17 4.70
N GLU A 154 -17.11 7.61 5.94
CA GLU A 154 -15.87 8.33 6.28
C GLU A 154 -14.65 7.41 6.22
N ALA A 155 -14.80 6.11 6.49
CA ALA A 155 -13.72 5.13 6.30
C ALA A 155 -13.33 4.97 4.82
N VAL A 156 -14.31 4.94 3.90
CA VAL A 156 -14.05 4.95 2.45
C VAL A 156 -13.34 6.23 2.04
N ALA A 157 -13.84 7.39 2.46
CA ALA A 157 -13.22 8.68 2.15
C ALA A 157 -11.79 8.81 2.71
N LEU A 158 -11.49 8.19 3.86
CA LEU A 158 -10.13 8.09 4.40
C LEU A 158 -9.25 7.18 3.54
N ALA A 159 -9.77 6.06 3.05
CA ALA A 159 -9.03 5.16 2.16
C ALA A 159 -8.71 5.83 0.82
N GLU A 160 -9.64 6.61 0.25
CA GLU A 160 -9.43 7.41 -0.95
C GLU A 160 -8.33 8.46 -0.74
N GLU A 161 -8.33 9.16 0.40
CA GLU A 161 -7.28 10.14 0.72
C GLU A 161 -5.91 9.50 0.92
N LYS A 162 -5.86 8.29 1.52
CA LYS A 162 -4.61 7.52 1.66
C LYS A 162 -4.06 7.09 0.29
N ALA A 163 -4.93 6.65 -0.62
CA ALA A 163 -4.52 6.27 -1.97
C ALA A 163 -4.01 7.49 -2.76
N LEU A 164 -4.63 8.66 -2.59
CA LEU A 164 -4.14 9.91 -3.18
C LEU A 164 -2.75 10.27 -2.64
N GLY A 165 -2.54 10.17 -1.32
CA GLY A 165 -1.21 10.38 -0.72
C GLY A 165 -0.17 9.42 -1.27
N SER A 166 -0.49 8.13 -1.34
CA SER A 166 0.40 7.11 -1.93
C SER A 166 0.73 7.40 -3.40
N LYS A 167 -0.20 7.97 -4.16
CA LYS A 167 0.03 8.40 -5.55
C LYS A 167 1.02 9.57 -5.63
N ILE A 168 0.88 10.59 -4.77
CA ILE A 168 1.78 11.75 -4.70
C ILE A 168 3.20 11.30 -4.33
N ASP A 169 3.31 10.46 -3.29
CA ASP A 169 4.59 9.93 -2.81
C ASP A 169 5.30 9.10 -3.88
N LEU A 170 4.54 8.24 -4.60
CA LEU A 170 5.07 7.44 -5.70
C LEU A 170 5.62 8.31 -6.82
N ILE A 171 4.88 9.35 -7.25
CA ILE A 171 5.33 10.28 -8.28
C ILE A 171 6.65 10.95 -7.88
N ALA A 172 6.73 11.45 -6.64
CA ALA A 172 7.94 12.08 -6.13
C ALA A 172 9.12 11.10 -6.07
N GLU A 173 8.87 9.84 -5.67
CA GLU A 173 9.91 8.81 -5.61
C GLU A 173 10.40 8.41 -7.01
N VAL A 174 9.50 8.26 -7.99
CA VAL A 174 9.87 8.00 -9.40
C VAL A 174 10.70 9.15 -9.96
N LYS A 175 10.27 10.42 -9.79
CA LYS A 175 11.02 11.60 -10.22
C LYS A 175 12.43 11.61 -9.64
N LYS A 176 12.57 11.36 -8.33
CA LYS A 176 13.88 11.29 -7.65
C LYS A 176 14.74 10.14 -8.15
N ALA A 177 14.17 8.95 -8.33
CA ALA A 177 14.88 7.78 -8.84
C ALA A 177 15.34 7.98 -10.29
N TYR A 178 14.50 8.61 -11.12
CA TYR A 178 14.84 8.97 -12.50
C TYR A 178 16.03 9.94 -12.56
N MET A 179 16.00 11.00 -11.76
CA MET A 179 17.11 11.94 -11.65
C MET A 179 18.40 11.29 -11.16
N ALA A 180 18.30 10.28 -10.28
CA ALA A 180 19.45 9.52 -9.81
C ALA A 180 20.08 8.68 -10.95
N VAL A 181 19.28 8.14 -11.87
CA VAL A 181 19.80 7.46 -13.07
C VAL A 181 20.55 8.47 -13.97
N LEU A 182 19.96 9.64 -14.22
CA LEU A 182 20.61 10.70 -15.01
C LEU A 182 21.94 11.14 -14.41
N LEU A 183 21.97 11.34 -13.08
CA LEU A 183 23.21 11.70 -12.37
C LEU A 183 24.29 10.60 -12.51
N ALA A 184 23.89 9.34 -12.32
CA ALA A 184 24.81 8.22 -12.42
C ALA A 184 25.38 8.08 -13.85
N GLN A 185 24.55 8.21 -14.89
CA GLN A 185 24.97 8.19 -16.29
C GLN A 185 25.88 9.37 -16.64
N GLU A 186 25.58 10.58 -16.15
CA GLU A 186 26.43 11.74 -16.40
C GLU A 186 27.80 11.61 -15.68
N SER A 187 27.79 11.11 -14.43
CA SER A 187 29.01 10.83 -13.67
C SER A 187 29.88 9.78 -14.38
N GLN A 188 29.26 8.71 -14.89
CA GLN A 188 29.97 7.70 -15.70
C GLN A 188 30.61 8.32 -16.94
N ARG A 189 29.87 9.16 -17.69
CA ARG A 189 30.35 9.83 -18.90
C ARG A 189 31.55 10.72 -18.59
N VAL A 190 31.47 11.51 -17.51
CA VAL A 190 32.55 12.40 -17.07
C VAL A 190 33.80 11.60 -16.69
N LEU A 191 33.65 10.49 -15.96
CA LEU A 191 34.77 9.63 -15.54
C LEU A 191 35.38 8.84 -16.70
N GLU A 192 34.55 8.34 -17.63
CA GLU A 192 35.04 7.68 -18.85
C GLU A 192 35.83 8.66 -19.74
N GLY A 193 35.34 9.90 -19.87
CA GLY A 193 36.06 10.96 -20.56
C GLY A 193 37.43 11.29 -19.89
N ASN A 194 37.45 11.34 -18.55
CA ASN A 194 38.70 11.53 -17.81
C ASN A 194 39.66 10.35 -18.00
N TYR A 195 39.18 9.11 -17.99
CA TYR A 195 40.01 7.93 -18.27
C TYR A 195 40.60 7.96 -19.68
N ALA A 196 39.80 8.30 -20.68
CA ALA A 196 40.26 8.43 -22.07
C ALA A 196 41.37 9.50 -22.22
N ASN A 197 41.23 10.64 -21.51
CA ASN A 197 42.25 11.68 -21.48
C ASN A 197 43.55 11.16 -20.81
N ALA A 198 43.42 10.49 -19.64
CA ALA A 198 44.56 9.92 -18.94
C ALA A 198 45.29 8.85 -19.78
N GLU A 199 44.58 8.02 -20.51
CA GLU A 199 45.12 7.01 -21.42
C GLU A 199 45.86 7.67 -22.59
N ALA A 200 45.28 8.71 -23.21
CA ALA A 200 45.91 9.46 -24.28
C ALA A 200 47.20 10.17 -23.81
N ASN A 201 47.17 10.74 -22.60
CA ASN A 201 48.35 11.37 -21.99
C ASN A 201 49.44 10.34 -21.68
N TYR A 202 49.08 9.19 -21.10
CA TYR A 202 50.05 8.08 -20.90
C TYR A 202 50.68 7.62 -22.21
N LYS A 203 49.90 7.41 -23.27
CA LYS A 203 50.41 7.00 -24.57
C LYS A 203 51.41 8.02 -25.14
N ASN A 204 51.05 9.30 -25.11
CA ASN A 204 51.91 10.39 -25.56
C ASN A 204 53.26 10.42 -24.80
N ILE A 205 53.23 10.30 -23.46
CA ILE A 205 54.45 10.28 -22.65
C ILE A 205 55.26 9.00 -22.88
N SER A 206 54.61 7.85 -23.05
CA SER A 206 55.26 6.59 -23.36
C SER A 206 56.02 6.65 -24.71
N ASP A 207 55.41 7.25 -25.73
CA ASP A 207 56.03 7.45 -27.05
C ASP A 207 57.27 8.40 -26.96
N LYS A 208 57.15 9.49 -26.17
CA LYS A 208 58.27 10.41 -25.90
C LYS A 208 59.41 9.75 -25.11
N TYR A 209 59.07 8.86 -24.16
CA TYR A 209 60.07 8.10 -23.40
C TYR A 209 60.86 7.15 -24.34
N GLN A 210 60.20 6.47 -25.25
CA GLN A 210 60.86 5.61 -26.25
C GLN A 210 61.84 6.39 -27.16
N GLN A 211 61.54 7.69 -27.34
CA GLN A 211 62.40 8.60 -28.12
C GLN A 211 63.50 9.25 -27.25
N GLY A 212 63.58 8.94 -25.96
CA GLY A 212 64.53 9.55 -25.01
C GLY A 212 64.26 11.00 -24.64
N LEU A 213 63.06 11.49 -24.91
CA LEU A 213 62.67 12.91 -24.70
C LEU A 213 62.15 13.22 -23.32
N VAL A 214 61.77 12.20 -22.53
CA VAL A 214 61.27 12.36 -21.14
C VAL A 214 61.82 11.27 -20.24
N ALA A 215 61.82 11.51 -18.93
CA ALA A 215 62.29 10.57 -17.92
C ALA A 215 61.34 9.38 -17.73
N GLU A 216 61.87 8.24 -17.28
CA GLU A 216 61.09 7.07 -16.93
C GLU A 216 60.06 7.39 -15.81
N TYR A 217 60.46 8.26 -14.89
CA TYR A 217 59.56 8.73 -13.81
C TYR A 217 58.26 9.35 -14.35
N ASP A 218 58.35 10.16 -15.41
CA ASP A 218 57.15 10.81 -15.99
C ASP A 218 56.23 9.75 -16.64
N LYS A 219 56.80 8.72 -17.29
CA LYS A 219 55.99 7.61 -17.79
C LYS A 219 55.32 6.82 -16.72
N LEU A 220 56.02 6.41 -15.64
CA LEU A 220 55.47 5.68 -14.52
C LEU A 220 54.39 6.48 -13.80
N ARG A 221 54.57 7.78 -13.69
CA ARG A 221 53.60 8.69 -13.11
C ARG A 221 52.27 8.70 -13.91
N MET A 222 52.33 8.80 -15.23
CA MET A 222 51.15 8.76 -16.10
C MET A 222 50.45 7.42 -16.08
N GLU A 223 51.24 6.34 -16.07
CA GLU A 223 50.70 4.99 -15.95
C GLU A 223 49.93 4.80 -14.66
N THR A 224 50.49 5.28 -13.54
CA THR A 224 49.84 5.23 -12.21
C THR A 224 48.56 6.05 -12.20
N GLN A 225 48.59 7.26 -12.80
CA GLN A 225 47.39 8.10 -12.88
C GLN A 225 46.27 7.45 -13.68
N MET A 226 46.58 6.90 -14.86
CA MET A 226 45.61 6.17 -15.68
C MET A 226 45.00 4.98 -14.90
N LYS A 227 45.88 4.18 -14.26
CA LYS A 227 45.44 3.03 -13.46
C LYS A 227 44.57 3.43 -12.25
N ASN A 228 44.81 4.58 -11.62
CA ASN A 228 44.04 5.08 -10.50
C ASN A 228 42.63 5.60 -10.88
N VAL A 229 42.42 5.97 -12.17
CA VAL A 229 41.08 6.41 -12.64
C VAL A 229 40.19 5.22 -12.96
N LEU A 230 40.75 4.09 -13.40
CA LEU A 230 39.94 2.92 -13.81
C LEU A 230 38.97 2.38 -12.74
N PRO A 231 39.34 2.24 -11.46
CA PRO A 231 38.40 1.82 -10.43
C PRO A 231 37.17 2.74 -10.31
N ASN A 232 37.35 4.05 -10.50
CA ASN A 232 36.24 5.01 -10.44
C ASN A 232 35.27 4.83 -11.61
N VAL A 233 35.77 4.50 -12.81
CA VAL A 233 34.94 4.17 -13.96
C VAL A 233 34.12 2.90 -13.71
N VAL A 234 34.76 1.87 -13.13
CA VAL A 234 34.07 0.62 -12.79
C VAL A 234 32.97 0.86 -11.75
N ALA A 235 33.29 1.65 -10.72
CA ALA A 235 32.31 2.03 -9.69
C ALA A 235 31.14 2.83 -10.29
N ALA A 236 31.39 3.77 -11.20
CA ALA A 236 30.35 4.53 -11.88
C ALA A 236 29.43 3.66 -12.74
N ARG A 237 29.96 2.67 -13.46
CA ARG A 237 29.16 1.70 -14.21
C ARG A 237 28.22 0.89 -13.29
N THR A 238 28.75 0.46 -12.14
CA THR A 238 27.92 -0.23 -11.13
C THR A 238 26.85 0.69 -10.56
N ALA A 239 27.17 1.97 -10.33
CA ALA A 239 26.22 2.95 -9.85
C ALA A 239 25.06 3.17 -10.83
N VAL A 240 25.31 3.21 -12.13
CA VAL A 240 24.25 3.26 -13.16
C VAL A 240 23.34 2.05 -13.07
N GLN A 241 23.90 0.85 -13.04
CA GLN A 241 23.10 -0.39 -12.95
C GLN A 241 22.22 -0.41 -11.69
N LEU A 242 22.77 0.04 -10.56
CA LEU A 242 22.03 0.10 -9.30
C LEU A 242 20.93 1.16 -9.36
N ALA A 243 21.18 2.34 -9.92
CA ALA A 243 20.18 3.39 -10.07
C ALA A 243 19.04 2.95 -11.01
N GLU A 244 19.35 2.30 -12.12
CA GLU A 244 18.36 1.71 -13.03
C GLU A 244 17.53 0.62 -12.35
N ALA A 245 18.18 -0.25 -11.57
CA ALA A 245 17.48 -1.29 -10.80
C ALA A 245 16.51 -0.66 -9.78
N LYS A 246 16.94 0.39 -9.07
CA LYS A 246 16.08 1.13 -8.14
C LYS A 246 14.88 1.77 -8.85
N LEU A 247 15.09 2.39 -10.00
CA LEU A 247 14.00 2.97 -10.80
C LEU A 247 12.99 1.90 -11.23
N LYS A 248 13.46 0.73 -11.69
CA LYS A 248 12.59 -0.41 -12.04
C LYS A 248 11.73 -0.86 -10.86
N VAL A 249 12.34 -1.00 -9.67
CA VAL A 249 11.61 -1.40 -8.45
C VAL A 249 10.51 -0.40 -8.10
N VAL A 250 10.82 0.90 -8.14
CA VAL A 250 9.84 1.96 -7.84
C VAL A 250 8.71 1.96 -8.87
N MET A 251 9.01 1.75 -10.15
CA MET A 251 8.01 1.63 -11.20
C MET A 251 7.20 0.31 -11.16
N GLY A 252 7.64 -0.69 -10.36
CA GLY A 252 7.01 -2.00 -10.34
C GLY A 252 7.36 -2.88 -11.54
N LEU A 253 8.51 -2.66 -12.17
CA LEU A 253 9.01 -3.46 -13.28
C LEU A 253 9.91 -4.60 -12.79
N PRO A 254 9.94 -5.76 -13.49
CA PRO A 254 10.93 -6.80 -13.27
C PRO A 254 12.36 -6.26 -13.47
N LEU A 255 13.32 -6.72 -12.66
CA LEU A 255 14.72 -6.26 -12.72
C LEU A 255 15.39 -6.59 -14.05
N GLU A 256 14.95 -7.63 -14.71
CA GLU A 256 15.47 -8.11 -15.99
C GLU A 256 15.02 -7.24 -17.18
N THR A 257 14.00 -6.41 -17.01
CA THR A 257 13.49 -5.55 -18.09
C THR A 257 14.56 -4.55 -18.50
N PRO A 258 15.04 -4.54 -19.75
CA PRO A 258 16.00 -3.55 -20.22
C PRO A 258 15.28 -2.18 -20.32
N ILE A 259 15.87 -1.15 -19.73
CA ILE A 259 15.39 0.22 -19.82
C ILE A 259 16.47 1.12 -20.42
N SER A 260 16.06 2.17 -21.10
CA SER A 260 16.94 3.22 -21.62
C SER A 260 16.31 4.57 -21.34
N VAL A 261 17.00 5.43 -20.61
CA VAL A 261 16.56 6.80 -20.33
C VAL A 261 16.87 7.68 -21.51
N THR A 262 15.90 8.44 -22.00
CA THR A 262 16.02 9.26 -23.22
C THR A 262 16.59 10.65 -22.97
N GLU A 263 16.40 11.18 -21.76
CA GLU A 263 16.81 12.52 -21.38
C GLU A 263 18.24 12.53 -20.78
N ARG A 264 18.85 13.71 -20.73
CA ARG A 264 20.15 13.94 -20.10
C ARG A 264 20.01 14.89 -18.92
N LEU A 265 20.87 14.74 -17.94
CA LEU A 265 20.90 15.63 -16.78
C LEU A 265 21.10 17.10 -17.17
N SER A 266 21.89 17.37 -18.24
CA SER A 266 22.13 18.70 -18.81
C SER A 266 20.87 19.42 -19.28
N ASP A 267 19.84 18.66 -19.69
CA ASP A 267 18.61 19.21 -20.25
C ASP A 267 17.80 19.92 -19.17
N TYR A 268 17.99 19.49 -17.91
CA TYR A 268 17.35 20.09 -16.73
C TYR A 268 17.97 21.41 -16.28
N LYS A 269 19.08 21.87 -16.88
CA LYS A 269 19.67 23.19 -16.62
C LYS A 269 18.64 24.32 -16.76
N ASN A 270 17.82 24.29 -17.81
CA ASN A 270 16.82 25.30 -18.06
C ASN A 270 15.66 25.23 -17.06
N HIS A 271 15.31 24.02 -16.60
CA HIS A 271 14.31 23.82 -15.56
C HIS A 271 14.70 24.43 -14.22
N VAL A 272 16.00 24.47 -13.89
CA VAL A 272 16.50 25.16 -12.67
C VAL A 272 16.12 26.63 -12.69
N TYR A 273 16.24 27.30 -13.82
CA TYR A 273 15.88 28.73 -13.96
C TYR A 273 14.38 29.00 -14.04
N GLN A 274 13.58 28.01 -14.43
CA GLN A 274 12.12 28.12 -14.51
C GLN A 274 11.42 27.95 -13.15
N HIS A 275 12.02 27.19 -12.24
CA HIS A 275 11.44 26.86 -10.94
C HIS A 275 12.18 27.61 -9.81
N LEU A 276 12.43 28.91 -9.98
CA LEU A 276 13.05 29.71 -8.95
C LEU A 276 12.25 29.72 -7.65
N PRO A 277 12.87 29.68 -6.48
CA PRO A 277 12.17 29.70 -5.20
C PRO A 277 11.25 30.91 -5.08
N GLN A 278 9.94 30.69 -4.96
CA GLN A 278 8.95 31.74 -4.72
C GLN A 278 8.66 31.82 -3.23
N GLU A 279 8.86 32.98 -2.62
CA GLU A 279 8.64 33.18 -1.17
C GLU A 279 7.15 33.17 -0.76
N ALA A 280 6.21 33.29 -1.71
CA ALA A 280 4.85 33.75 -1.40
C ALA A 280 3.76 32.68 -1.27
N THR A 281 3.97 31.42 -1.59
CA THR A 281 2.85 30.45 -1.71
C THR A 281 3.08 29.05 -1.11
N THR A 282 3.99 28.94 -0.18
CA THR A 282 4.21 27.65 0.50
C THR A 282 3.09 27.34 1.48
N SER A 283 2.03 26.73 1.00
CA SER A 283 0.86 26.35 1.80
C SER A 283 0.81 24.84 1.99
N LEU A 284 0.52 24.40 3.22
CA LEU A 284 0.25 23.00 3.55
C LEU A 284 -1.23 22.62 3.39
N ARG A 285 -2.06 23.50 2.81
CA ARG A 285 -3.50 23.30 2.71
C ARG A 285 -3.88 22.00 2.02
N ASP A 286 -3.14 21.65 0.97
CA ASP A 286 -3.41 20.48 0.14
C ASP A 286 -2.51 19.28 0.51
N ASN A 287 -1.77 19.38 1.62
CA ASN A 287 -0.94 18.29 2.10
C ASN A 287 -1.78 17.05 2.45
N SER A 288 -1.45 15.93 1.80
CA SER A 288 -2.18 14.66 1.92
C SER A 288 -2.23 14.15 3.37
N THR A 289 -1.15 14.27 4.13
CA THR A 289 -1.10 13.80 5.53
C THR A 289 -2.07 14.55 6.43
N LEU A 290 -2.18 15.87 6.29
CA LEU A 290 -3.15 16.68 7.05
C LEU A 290 -4.58 16.34 6.66
N ARG A 291 -4.85 16.17 5.37
CA ARG A 291 -6.17 15.77 4.87
C ARG A 291 -6.57 14.38 5.37
N GLN A 292 -5.63 13.43 5.46
CA GLN A 292 -5.86 12.11 6.05
C GLN A 292 -6.23 12.22 7.53
N LEU A 293 -5.54 13.05 8.33
CA LEU A 293 -5.86 13.29 9.73
C LEU A 293 -7.25 13.94 9.90
N ASP A 294 -7.62 14.88 9.02
CA ASP A 294 -8.95 15.50 9.03
C ASP A 294 -10.05 14.49 8.70
N ARG A 295 -9.82 13.55 7.73
CA ARG A 295 -10.73 12.44 7.45
C ARG A 295 -10.84 11.46 8.61
N GLN A 296 -9.72 11.15 9.26
CA GLN A 296 -9.71 10.29 10.44
C GLN A 296 -10.47 10.94 11.61
N GLY A 297 -10.39 12.26 11.76
CA GLY A 297 -11.20 13.01 12.73
C GLY A 297 -12.69 12.84 12.48
N ARG A 298 -13.15 13.04 11.24
CA ARG A 298 -14.57 12.83 10.87
C ARG A 298 -15.01 11.40 11.07
N GLN A 299 -14.14 10.41 10.82
CA GLN A 299 -14.42 9.00 11.09
C GLN A 299 -14.63 8.76 12.59
N LEU A 300 -13.78 9.32 13.46
CA LEU A 300 -13.93 9.20 14.91
C LEU A 300 -15.19 9.91 15.42
N ASP A 301 -15.55 11.08 14.89
CA ASP A 301 -16.80 11.77 15.21
C ASP A 301 -18.02 10.92 14.83
N ALA A 302 -17.99 10.28 13.66
CA ALA A 302 -19.03 9.34 13.24
C ALA A 302 -19.10 8.10 14.15
N ALA A 303 -17.92 7.58 14.59
CA ALA A 303 -17.84 6.49 15.55
C ALA A 303 -18.43 6.88 16.91
N LEU A 304 -18.12 8.08 17.40
CA LEU A 304 -18.69 8.62 18.64
C LEU A 304 -20.21 8.71 18.55
N HIS A 305 -20.72 9.22 17.43
CA HIS A 305 -22.15 9.27 17.18
C HIS A 305 -22.79 7.88 17.20
N ALA A 306 -22.20 6.91 16.53
CA ALA A 306 -22.70 5.52 16.51
C ALA A 306 -22.71 4.90 17.92
N LYS A 307 -21.68 5.15 18.74
CA LYS A 307 -21.64 4.70 20.14
C LYS A 307 -22.69 5.37 21.02
N ARG A 308 -23.00 6.64 20.80
CA ARG A 308 -24.09 7.33 21.46
C ARG A 308 -25.46 6.76 21.07
N MET A 309 -25.64 6.35 19.79
CA MET A 309 -26.87 5.70 19.32
C MET A 309 -27.09 4.31 19.92
N ALA A 310 -26.09 3.69 20.54
CA ALA A 310 -26.23 2.42 21.26
C ALA A 310 -27.03 2.50 22.58
N TYR A 311 -27.39 3.70 23.02
CA TYR A 311 -28.31 3.91 24.10
C TYR A 311 -29.79 3.83 23.70
N LEU A 312 -30.09 3.90 22.42
CA LEU A 312 -31.44 3.88 21.90
C LEU A 312 -31.98 2.45 21.76
N PRO A 313 -33.32 2.26 21.91
CA PRO A 313 -33.93 0.96 21.70
C PRO A 313 -33.71 0.42 20.27
N THR A 314 -33.65 -0.90 20.17
CA THR A 314 -33.65 -1.62 18.89
C THR A 314 -34.91 -2.44 18.74
N LEU A 315 -35.48 -2.45 17.55
CA LEU A 315 -36.67 -3.23 17.18
C LEU A 315 -36.27 -4.19 16.03
N SER A 316 -36.55 -5.48 16.22
CA SER A 316 -36.23 -6.50 15.26
C SER A 316 -37.45 -7.37 14.92
N LEU A 317 -37.60 -7.71 13.65
CA LEU A 317 -38.56 -8.70 13.15
C LEU A 317 -37.87 -10.05 13.12
N ASN A 318 -38.51 -11.07 13.70
CA ASN A 318 -38.02 -12.44 13.73
C ASN A 318 -39.06 -13.38 13.14
N PHE A 319 -38.58 -14.29 12.27
CA PHE A 319 -39.39 -15.36 11.72
C PHE A 319 -38.67 -16.67 11.96
N ASN A 320 -39.42 -17.68 12.39
CA ASN A 320 -38.90 -19.00 12.65
C ASN A 320 -39.85 -20.03 12.08
N TYR A 321 -39.38 -20.96 11.26
CA TYR A 321 -40.09 -22.10 10.76
C TYR A 321 -39.23 -23.34 10.97
N GLN A 322 -39.64 -24.21 11.88
CA GLN A 322 -38.86 -25.37 12.32
C GLN A 322 -39.68 -26.64 12.30
N TYR A 323 -39.06 -27.76 12.04
CA TYR A 323 -39.50 -29.10 12.31
C TYR A 323 -38.76 -29.63 13.54
N SER A 324 -39.51 -30.15 14.52
CA SER A 324 -38.95 -30.84 15.67
C SER A 324 -39.37 -32.32 15.65
N PHE A 325 -38.42 -33.16 15.97
CA PHE A 325 -38.64 -34.59 16.22
C PHE A 325 -38.20 -34.89 17.66
N ALA A 326 -39.03 -35.60 18.39
CA ALA A 326 -38.72 -36.02 19.75
C ALA A 326 -39.18 -37.45 19.98
N ALA A 327 -38.30 -38.34 20.42
CA ALA A 327 -38.61 -39.76 20.64
C ALA A 327 -37.63 -40.39 21.67
N ASN A 328 -38.11 -41.43 22.37
CA ASN A 328 -37.24 -42.26 23.24
C ASN A 328 -36.41 -43.30 22.45
N ARG A 329 -36.80 -43.63 21.21
CA ARG A 329 -36.07 -44.47 20.29
C ARG A 329 -35.76 -43.70 19.01
N PHE A 330 -34.57 -43.81 18.48
CA PHE A 330 -34.12 -43.12 17.28
C PHE A 330 -34.76 -43.76 16.02
N ARG A 331 -35.94 -43.28 15.65
CA ARG A 331 -36.70 -43.73 14.47
C ARG A 331 -37.21 -42.53 13.69
N LEU A 332 -36.41 -42.07 12.73
CA LEU A 332 -36.73 -40.88 11.91
C LEU A 332 -37.85 -41.14 10.88
N ASP A 333 -38.19 -42.39 10.63
CA ASP A 333 -39.26 -42.83 9.75
C ASP A 333 -40.67 -42.59 10.31
N GLU A 334 -40.80 -42.37 11.61
CA GLU A 334 -42.08 -42.09 12.29
C GLU A 334 -42.56 -40.68 12.00
N ARG A 335 -43.24 -40.44 10.88
CA ARG A 335 -43.74 -39.13 10.45
C ARG A 335 -44.61 -38.43 11.47
N LYS A 336 -45.34 -39.16 12.31
CA LYS A 336 -46.21 -38.62 13.36
C LYS A 336 -45.47 -37.90 14.49
N ARG A 337 -44.15 -38.15 14.62
CA ARG A 337 -43.30 -37.52 15.64
C ARG A 337 -42.59 -36.26 15.14
N TRP A 338 -42.75 -35.92 13.86
CA TRP A 338 -42.30 -34.68 13.31
C TRP A 338 -43.37 -33.62 13.42
N SER A 339 -43.11 -32.58 14.24
CA SER A 339 -44.02 -31.47 14.46
C SER A 339 -43.47 -30.19 13.83
N PRO A 340 -44.17 -29.62 12.82
CA PRO A 340 -43.85 -28.31 12.34
C PRO A 340 -44.32 -27.23 13.29
N PHE A 341 -43.52 -26.21 13.42
CA PHE A 341 -43.84 -25.04 14.21
C PHE A 341 -43.35 -23.79 13.54
N SER A 342 -44.11 -22.73 13.54
CA SER A 342 -43.75 -21.44 12.96
C SER A 342 -44.16 -20.29 13.84
N THR A 343 -43.28 -19.30 13.95
CA THR A 343 -43.56 -18.06 14.65
C THR A 343 -43.07 -16.87 13.85
N ILE A 344 -43.83 -15.80 13.90
CA ILE A 344 -43.42 -14.47 13.51
C ILE A 344 -43.59 -13.55 14.71
N GLY A 345 -42.60 -12.77 15.01
CA GLY A 345 -42.65 -11.90 16.20
C GLY A 345 -41.77 -10.67 16.02
N VAL A 346 -42.07 -9.68 16.81
CA VAL A 346 -41.28 -8.45 16.94
C VAL A 346 -40.66 -8.42 18.32
N SER A 347 -39.35 -8.21 18.38
CA SER A 347 -38.61 -8.05 19.64
C SER A 347 -38.12 -6.62 19.79
N LEU A 348 -38.43 -6.02 20.95
CA LEU A 348 -37.90 -4.71 21.37
C LEU A 348 -36.83 -4.95 22.44
N ASP A 349 -35.64 -4.48 22.18
CA ASP A 349 -34.54 -4.45 23.16
C ASP A 349 -34.28 -3.01 23.60
N VAL A 350 -34.40 -2.74 24.87
CA VAL A 350 -34.16 -1.43 25.48
C VAL A 350 -33.00 -1.57 26.45
N PRO A 351 -31.83 -1.06 26.08
CA PRO A 351 -30.64 -1.22 26.91
C PRO A 351 -30.67 -0.28 28.11
N ILE A 352 -31.02 -0.78 29.31
CA ILE A 352 -31.13 0.02 30.55
C ILE A 352 -29.74 0.19 31.20
N TYR A 353 -29.05 -0.90 31.52
CA TYR A 353 -27.78 -0.88 32.23
C TYR A 353 -26.87 -2.03 31.78
N ASN A 354 -25.58 -1.74 31.61
CA ASN A 354 -24.58 -2.73 31.21
C ASN A 354 -23.26 -2.58 31.99
N GLY A 355 -23.33 -2.29 33.30
CA GLY A 355 -22.10 -2.15 34.10
C GLY A 355 -21.28 -0.90 33.77
N GLY A 356 -21.84 0.11 33.10
CA GLY A 356 -21.12 1.33 32.70
C GLY A 356 -20.29 1.21 31.41
N ALA A 357 -20.28 0.04 30.75
CA ALA A 357 -19.45 -0.20 29.57
C ALA A 357 -19.73 0.80 28.43
N ARG A 358 -21.02 1.10 28.12
CA ARG A 358 -21.37 2.10 27.08
C ARG A 358 -20.82 3.49 27.38
N GLY A 359 -20.95 3.92 28.65
CA GLY A 359 -20.43 5.23 29.07
C GLY A 359 -18.93 5.34 28.92
N ASN A 360 -18.19 4.27 29.27
CA ASN A 360 -16.76 4.21 29.13
C ASN A 360 -16.34 4.11 27.65
N ASP A 361 -17.10 3.43 26.80
CA ASP A 361 -16.87 3.39 25.35
C ASP A 361 -16.99 4.77 24.70
N VAL A 362 -18.00 5.56 25.10
CA VAL A 362 -18.15 6.95 24.64
C VAL A 362 -16.98 7.80 25.11
N ARG A 363 -16.64 7.74 26.41
CA ARG A 363 -15.48 8.49 26.96
C ARG A 363 -14.16 8.10 26.30
N ALA A 364 -13.94 6.80 26.06
CA ALA A 364 -12.74 6.33 25.36
C ALA A 364 -12.63 6.93 23.96
N THR A 365 -13.74 7.00 23.22
CA THR A 365 -13.76 7.62 21.88
C THR A 365 -13.54 9.13 21.93
N GLU A 366 -14.09 9.83 22.93
CA GLU A 366 -13.83 11.25 23.15
C GLU A 366 -12.35 11.53 23.48
N VAL A 367 -11.70 10.62 24.21
CA VAL A 367 -10.24 10.70 24.46
C VAL A 367 -9.47 10.47 23.16
N GLN A 368 -9.86 9.50 22.33
CA GLN A 368 -9.23 9.25 21.01
C GLN A 368 -9.34 10.48 20.09
N ILE A 369 -10.47 11.18 20.08
CA ILE A 369 -10.63 12.43 19.31
C ILE A 369 -9.64 13.50 19.80
N ARG A 370 -9.52 13.68 21.13
CA ARG A 370 -8.55 14.64 21.71
C ARG A 370 -7.11 14.24 21.41
N GLN A 371 -6.81 12.95 21.46
CA GLN A 371 -5.48 12.42 21.10
C GLN A 371 -5.16 12.71 19.63
N LEU A 372 -6.11 12.46 18.71
CA LEU A 372 -5.94 12.78 17.29
C LEU A 372 -5.74 14.28 17.04
N ALA A 373 -6.48 15.13 17.75
CA ALA A 373 -6.31 16.59 17.66
C ALA A 373 -4.91 17.03 18.09
N ALA A 374 -4.39 16.47 19.17
CA ALA A 374 -3.01 16.72 19.60
C ALA A 374 -1.98 16.20 18.58
N GLN A 375 -2.20 15.01 18.03
CA GLN A 375 -1.36 14.44 16.97
C GLN A 375 -1.37 15.30 15.71
N ARG A 376 -2.55 15.83 15.32
CA ARG A 376 -2.69 16.72 14.17
C ARG A 376 -1.83 17.99 14.34
N ILE A 377 -1.89 18.61 15.50
CA ILE A 377 -1.05 19.80 15.81
C ILE A 377 0.44 19.47 15.74
N ALA A 378 0.84 18.32 16.31
CA ALA A 378 2.23 17.89 16.26
C ALA A 378 2.70 17.64 14.82
N THR A 379 1.89 16.94 14.01
CA THR A 379 2.16 16.66 12.60
C THR A 379 2.22 17.95 11.78
N GLU A 380 1.29 18.89 12.00
CA GLU A 380 1.29 20.18 11.31
C GLU A 380 2.58 20.97 11.57
N ARG A 381 3.05 21.02 12.83
CA ARG A 381 4.33 21.67 13.18
C ARG A 381 5.52 20.97 12.53
N GLN A 382 5.50 19.63 12.48
CA GLN A 382 6.56 18.85 11.81
C GLN A 382 6.57 19.11 10.30
N LEU A 383 5.40 19.21 9.67
CA LEU A 383 5.28 19.53 8.24
C LEU A 383 5.70 20.99 7.96
N GLN A 384 5.38 21.94 8.85
CA GLN A 384 5.85 23.33 8.75
C GLN A 384 7.38 23.40 8.82
N LEU A 385 8.00 22.64 9.73
CA LEU A 385 9.46 22.53 9.80
C LEU A 385 10.02 21.87 8.52
N GLY A 386 9.39 20.80 8.04
CA GLY A 386 9.76 20.15 6.77
C GLY A 386 9.68 21.11 5.59
N LEU A 387 8.62 21.89 5.48
CA LEU A 387 8.43 22.89 4.44
C LEU A 387 9.53 23.98 4.49
N MET A 388 9.81 24.49 5.68
CA MET A 388 10.88 25.48 5.87
C MET A 388 12.25 24.90 5.48
N ASN A 389 12.54 23.65 5.84
CA ASN A 389 13.79 22.98 5.48
C ASN A 389 13.87 22.75 3.96
N SER A 390 12.82 22.21 3.32
CA SER A 390 12.82 21.97 1.87
C SER A 390 12.96 23.27 1.06
N THR A 391 12.34 24.37 1.51
CA THR A 391 12.51 25.67 0.88
C THR A 391 13.95 26.18 1.01
N ARG A 392 14.59 26.00 2.17
CA ARG A 392 16.01 26.34 2.37
C ARG A 392 16.94 25.45 1.53
N GLU A 393 16.66 24.16 1.48
CA GLU A 393 17.43 23.21 0.66
C GLU A 393 17.35 23.58 -0.82
N GLN A 394 16.17 23.96 -1.32
CA GLN A 394 16.01 24.44 -2.70
C GLN A 394 16.85 25.70 -2.95
N LYS A 395 16.81 26.68 -2.04
CA LYS A 395 17.61 27.91 -2.15
C LYS A 395 19.11 27.63 -2.12
N ASN A 396 19.57 26.82 -1.17
CA ASN A 396 20.96 26.40 -1.07
C ASN A 396 21.43 25.64 -2.32
N ALA A 397 20.58 24.74 -2.83
CA ALA A 397 20.87 23.97 -4.05
C ALA A 397 20.98 24.88 -5.29
N LEU A 398 20.18 25.96 -5.36
CA LEU A 398 20.30 26.97 -6.41
C LEU A 398 21.65 27.72 -6.33
N GLU A 399 22.04 28.16 -5.14
CA GLU A 399 23.35 28.83 -4.93
C GLU A 399 24.52 27.90 -5.30
N GLN A 400 24.43 26.62 -4.89
CA GLN A 400 25.42 25.59 -5.26
C GLN A 400 25.47 25.39 -6.77
N PHE A 401 24.34 25.35 -7.45
CA PHE A 401 24.25 25.19 -8.91
C PHE A 401 24.93 26.35 -9.63
N VAL A 402 24.64 27.61 -9.26
CA VAL A 402 25.28 28.78 -9.87
C VAL A 402 26.79 28.76 -9.63
N SER A 403 27.25 28.52 -8.40
CA SER A 403 28.66 28.42 -8.08
C SER A 403 29.38 27.29 -8.81
N ALA A 404 28.75 26.11 -8.91
CA ALA A 404 29.31 24.98 -9.62
C ALA A 404 29.41 25.22 -11.14
N GLN A 405 28.46 25.94 -11.72
CA GLN A 405 28.50 26.33 -13.14
C GLN A 405 29.68 27.26 -13.43
N ASP A 406 29.92 28.25 -12.58
CA ASP A 406 31.06 29.17 -12.71
C ASP A 406 32.38 28.43 -12.50
N ALA A 407 32.43 27.48 -11.57
CA ALA A 407 33.59 26.63 -11.33
C ALA A 407 33.94 25.79 -12.57
N VAL A 408 32.97 25.21 -13.27
CA VAL A 408 33.20 24.47 -14.53
C VAL A 408 33.80 25.40 -15.58
N THR A 409 33.22 26.59 -15.79
CA THR A 409 33.72 27.56 -16.77
C THR A 409 35.16 27.98 -16.50
N THR A 410 35.48 28.23 -15.21
CA THR A 410 36.83 28.60 -14.78
C THR A 410 37.82 27.45 -14.94
N ALA A 411 37.42 26.24 -14.55
CA ALA A 411 38.25 25.05 -14.67
C ALA A 411 38.53 24.66 -16.15
N GLU A 412 37.56 24.85 -17.06
CA GLU A 412 37.74 24.64 -18.50
C GLU A 412 38.79 25.59 -19.11
N ARG A 413 38.72 26.87 -18.70
CA ARG A 413 39.75 27.85 -19.10
C ARG A 413 41.12 27.49 -18.51
N GLY A 414 41.16 27.12 -17.23
CA GLY A 414 42.40 26.71 -16.54
C GLY A 414 43.04 25.51 -17.23
N ARG A 415 42.26 24.47 -17.55
CA ARG A 415 42.76 23.29 -18.29
C ARG A 415 43.26 23.68 -19.67
N SER A 416 42.55 24.52 -20.43
CA SER A 416 42.97 24.95 -21.75
C SER A 416 44.31 25.70 -21.72
N ILE A 417 44.51 26.58 -20.76
CA ILE A 417 45.80 27.30 -20.56
C ILE A 417 46.91 26.32 -20.20
N ALA A 418 46.70 25.41 -19.24
CA ALA A 418 47.68 24.41 -18.82
C ALA A 418 48.08 23.50 -19.97
N GLU A 419 47.13 23.09 -20.82
CA GLU A 419 47.40 22.26 -22.03
C GLU A 419 48.29 23.00 -23.03
N VAL A 420 47.99 24.27 -23.34
CA VAL A 420 48.79 25.09 -24.26
C VAL A 420 50.21 25.30 -23.71
N ARG A 421 50.35 25.64 -22.42
CA ARG A 421 51.66 25.82 -21.76
C ARG A 421 52.47 24.55 -21.73
N TYR A 422 51.84 23.39 -21.47
CA TYR A 422 52.53 22.10 -21.53
C TYR A 422 53.01 21.74 -22.96
N LYS A 423 52.16 21.96 -23.97
CA LYS A 423 52.50 21.71 -25.37
C LYS A 423 53.65 22.60 -25.87
N SER A 424 53.73 23.85 -25.40
CA SER A 424 54.81 24.79 -25.74
C SER A 424 56.10 24.63 -24.90
N GLY A 425 56.13 23.70 -23.93
CA GLY A 425 57.25 23.51 -23.01
C GLY A 425 57.36 24.55 -21.90
N ALA A 426 56.41 25.49 -21.79
CA ALA A 426 56.38 26.55 -20.77
C ALA A 426 55.64 26.12 -19.48
N GLY A 427 55.04 24.95 -19.43
CA GLY A 427 54.37 24.39 -18.29
C GLY A 427 54.78 22.97 -17.97
N THR A 428 54.51 22.53 -16.75
CA THR A 428 54.84 21.18 -16.30
C THR A 428 53.64 20.20 -16.52
N LEU A 429 53.98 18.92 -16.62
CA LEU A 429 52.95 17.87 -16.64
C LEU A 429 52.07 17.85 -15.38
N LEU A 430 52.66 18.28 -14.24
CA LEU A 430 51.93 18.40 -12.98
C LEU A 430 50.83 19.47 -13.09
N GLU A 431 51.13 20.66 -13.62
CA GLU A 431 50.14 21.73 -13.81
C GLU A 431 48.96 21.27 -14.70
N LEU A 432 49.25 20.51 -15.77
CA LEU A 432 48.22 19.98 -16.63
C LEU A 432 47.30 18.96 -15.89
N ASN A 433 47.92 18.04 -15.13
CA ASN A 433 47.17 17.04 -14.36
C ASN A 433 46.31 17.66 -13.25
N ASP A 434 46.83 18.67 -12.58
CA ASP A 434 46.09 19.39 -11.56
C ASP A 434 44.88 20.12 -12.17
N ALA A 435 45.04 20.74 -13.34
CA ALA A 435 43.95 21.39 -14.05
C ALA A 435 42.93 20.39 -14.57
N GLU A 436 43.32 19.20 -15.03
CA GLU A 436 42.41 18.12 -15.42
C GLU A 436 41.61 17.58 -14.23
N THR A 437 42.25 17.40 -13.06
CA THR A 437 41.60 16.96 -11.83
C THR A 437 40.62 18.01 -11.33
N ALA A 438 41.00 19.29 -11.40
CA ALA A 438 40.09 20.39 -11.03
C ALA A 438 38.85 20.45 -11.94
N LEU A 439 39.03 20.24 -13.26
CA LEU A 439 37.90 20.21 -14.17
C LEU A 439 37.00 18.99 -13.94
N LEU A 440 37.58 17.82 -13.70
CA LEU A 440 36.82 16.61 -13.35
C LEU A 440 35.93 16.86 -12.15
N GLN A 441 36.54 17.39 -11.06
CA GLN A 441 35.79 17.68 -9.82
C GLN A 441 34.70 18.74 -10.03
N ALA A 442 34.99 19.81 -10.78
CA ALA A 442 34.01 20.83 -11.11
C ALA A 442 32.81 20.27 -11.88
N ARG A 443 33.04 19.40 -12.87
CA ARG A 443 31.95 18.76 -13.64
C ARG A 443 31.11 17.81 -12.80
N LEU A 444 31.73 17.00 -11.93
CA LEU A 444 30.99 16.12 -11.03
C LEU A 444 30.15 16.94 -10.03
N ASN A 445 30.72 18.00 -9.44
CA ASN A 445 30.00 18.90 -8.54
C ASN A 445 28.83 19.59 -9.25
N TYR A 446 28.99 20.01 -10.50
CA TYR A 446 27.93 20.63 -11.28
C TYR A 446 26.78 19.65 -11.55
N SER A 447 27.10 18.42 -11.94
CA SER A 447 26.08 17.37 -12.12
C SER A 447 25.33 17.07 -10.82
N GLN A 448 26.06 16.99 -9.70
CA GLN A 448 25.47 16.81 -8.37
C GLN A 448 24.55 17.98 -7.97
N ALA A 449 24.94 19.21 -8.32
CA ALA A 449 24.16 20.42 -8.01
C ALA A 449 22.81 20.45 -8.78
N ILE A 450 22.79 20.09 -10.06
CA ILE A 450 21.53 19.93 -10.85
C ILE A 450 20.62 18.91 -10.17
N TYR A 451 21.15 17.74 -9.84
CA TYR A 451 20.42 16.68 -9.18
C TYR A 451 19.82 17.14 -7.84
N ASN A 452 20.64 17.75 -6.98
CA ASN A 452 20.21 18.23 -5.66
C ASN A 452 19.07 19.25 -5.79
N TYR A 453 19.17 20.16 -6.75
CA TYR A 453 18.12 21.14 -6.99
C TYR A 453 16.80 20.49 -7.42
N MET A 454 16.85 19.61 -8.39
CA MET A 454 15.64 18.93 -8.89
C MET A 454 14.98 18.05 -7.82
N VAL A 455 15.79 17.36 -7.01
CA VAL A 455 15.27 16.56 -5.88
C VAL A 455 14.62 17.45 -4.83
N ALA A 456 15.18 18.63 -4.54
CA ALA A 456 14.58 19.60 -3.62
C ALA A 456 13.25 20.15 -4.14
N VAL A 457 13.14 20.45 -5.44
CA VAL A 457 11.89 20.86 -6.10
C VAL A 457 10.84 19.77 -5.95
N TYR A 458 11.14 18.52 -6.30
CA TYR A 458 10.18 17.41 -6.24
C TYR A 458 9.77 17.06 -4.80
N ALA A 459 10.67 17.26 -3.83
CA ALA A 459 10.35 17.10 -2.41
C ALA A 459 9.37 18.18 -1.94
N LEU A 460 9.53 19.42 -2.40
CA LEU A 460 8.65 20.54 -2.08
C LEU A 460 7.26 20.34 -2.72
N GLU A 461 7.18 19.98 -4.00
CA GLU A 461 5.93 19.62 -4.70
C GLU A 461 5.13 18.56 -3.92
N ALA A 462 5.79 17.49 -3.49
CA ALA A 462 5.15 16.42 -2.73
C ALA A 462 4.61 16.90 -1.38
N LEU A 463 5.37 17.73 -0.65
CA LEU A 463 4.94 18.33 0.62
C LEU A 463 3.72 19.24 0.45
N GLN A 464 3.62 19.95 -0.65
CA GLN A 464 2.50 20.84 -0.97
C GLN A 464 1.25 20.08 -1.46
N GLY A 465 1.39 18.77 -1.75
CA GLY A 465 0.32 17.98 -2.37
C GLY A 465 0.16 18.23 -3.85
N GLU A 466 1.19 18.81 -4.47
CA GLU A 466 1.29 19.09 -5.89
C GLU A 466 2.00 17.95 -6.64
N GLY A 467 2.14 18.06 -7.95
CA GLY A 467 2.89 17.07 -8.75
C GLY A 467 2.01 15.99 -9.38
N LEU A 468 0.68 16.05 -9.23
CA LEU A 468 -0.22 15.20 -10.00
C LEU A 468 -0.25 15.67 -11.46
N PRO A 469 -0.12 14.75 -12.45
CA PRO A 469 -0.34 15.08 -13.84
C PRO A 469 -1.72 15.69 -14.06
N ASN A 470 -1.83 16.69 -14.96
CA ASN A 470 -3.10 17.40 -15.20
C ASN A 470 -4.28 16.50 -15.61
N GLU A 471 -4.01 15.30 -16.13
CA GLU A 471 -5.03 14.30 -16.48
C GLU A 471 -5.51 13.47 -15.27
N ALA A 472 -4.93 13.66 -14.10
CA ALA A 472 -5.20 12.88 -12.90
C ALA A 472 -5.83 13.70 -11.74
N LYS A 473 -6.17 14.99 -12.01
CA LYS A 473 -7.01 15.83 -11.17
C LYS A 473 -8.47 15.62 -11.53
#